data_a2ff0ce4173f98dc3537466f036c07de
#
_entry.id   a2ff0ce4173f98dc3537466f036c07de
#
_cell.length_a   1.000
_cell.length_b   1.000
_cell.length_c   1.000
_cell.angle_alpha   90.00
_cell.angle_beta   90.00
_cell.angle_gamma   90.00
#
_symmetry.space_group_name_H-M   'P 1'
#
loop_
_entity.id
_entity.type
_entity.pdbx_description
1 polymer ?
#
loop_
_entity_poly.entity_id
_entity_poly.type
_entity_poly.pdbx_seq_one_letter_code
_entity_poly.pdbx_strand_id
1 'polypeptide(L)'
;YLTHIDVLRAKARWAIANGAVRPIISTEGRLLLRKARHPLLQQTLRSQQKEIVPLDMELNSERRILVISGPNAGGKSVCLKTTGILQYMVQCGFLVTTLENSEFPIFNSLMIDIGDQQSIENDLSTYSSHLVNMKSMLEEVSERVLILIDEFGSGTEPTIGGAISEAILEKFVGQGTYGV
;
A
#
# COMPACT_ATOMS: atom_id res chain seq x y z
N TYR A 1 4.70 -12.58 30.57
CA TYR A 1 3.81 -13.69 30.18
C TYR A 1 2.37 -13.19 29.94
N LEU A 2 1.76 -12.48 30.91
CA LEU A 2 0.40 -11.92 30.79
C LEU A 2 0.25 -10.96 29.61
N THR A 3 1.22 -10.07 29.39
CA THR A 3 1.23 -9.12 28.27
C THR A 3 1.18 -9.82 26.90
N HIS A 4 1.90 -10.94 26.75
CA HIS A 4 1.88 -11.74 25.50
C HIS A 4 0.51 -12.33 25.24
N ILE A 5 -0.11 -12.91 26.26
CA ILE A 5 -1.46 -13.48 26.14
C ILE A 5 -2.48 -12.39 25.79
N ASP A 6 -2.34 -11.22 26.38
CA ASP A 6 -3.26 -10.11 26.15
C ASP A 6 -3.16 -9.57 24.72
N VAL A 7 -1.95 -9.43 24.19
CA VAL A 7 -1.71 -9.06 22.79
C VAL A 7 -2.30 -10.09 21.83
N LEU A 8 -2.08 -11.40 22.07
CA LEU A 8 -2.65 -12.46 21.23
C LEU A 8 -4.18 -12.45 21.27
N ARG A 9 -4.76 -12.25 22.46
CA ARG A 9 -6.21 -12.13 22.64
C ARG A 9 -6.77 -10.91 21.89
N ALA A 10 -6.09 -9.76 21.97
CA ALA A 10 -6.50 -8.56 21.26
C ALA A 10 -6.51 -8.77 19.75
N LYS A 11 -5.44 -9.38 19.17
CA LYS A 11 -5.36 -9.73 17.75
C LYS A 11 -6.46 -10.70 17.34
N ALA A 12 -6.73 -11.73 18.15
CA ALA A 12 -7.78 -12.70 17.86
C ALA A 12 -9.18 -12.07 17.88
N ARG A 13 -9.48 -11.23 18.88
CA ARG A 13 -10.76 -10.50 18.95
C ARG A 13 -10.95 -9.58 17.75
N TRP A 14 -9.89 -8.87 17.36
CA TRP A 14 -9.92 -8.02 16.18
C TRP A 14 -10.22 -8.84 14.91
N ALA A 15 -9.55 -9.97 14.74
CA ALA A 15 -9.72 -10.86 13.59
C ALA A 15 -11.18 -11.37 13.47
N ILE A 16 -11.75 -11.84 14.56
CA ILE A 16 -13.14 -12.31 14.61
C ILE A 16 -14.11 -11.17 14.25
N ALA A 17 -13.93 -9.99 14.84
CA ALA A 17 -14.81 -8.85 14.61
C ALA A 17 -14.80 -8.35 13.15
N ASN A 18 -13.67 -8.51 12.45
CA ASN A 18 -13.50 -8.04 11.08
C ASN A 18 -13.61 -9.14 10.01
N GLY A 19 -13.82 -10.39 10.40
CA GLY A 19 -13.81 -11.52 9.47
C GLY A 19 -12.46 -11.67 8.77
N ALA A 20 -11.37 -11.50 9.53
CA ALA A 20 -10.02 -11.62 9.02
C ALA A 20 -9.59 -13.09 8.98
N VAL A 21 -8.78 -13.42 7.98
CA VAL A 21 -8.30 -14.78 7.72
C VAL A 21 -6.78 -14.84 7.76
N ARG A 22 -6.23 -16.03 7.87
CA ARG A 22 -4.80 -16.28 7.75
C ARG A 22 -4.41 -16.31 6.27
N PRO A 23 -3.56 -15.37 5.79
CA PRO A 23 -3.08 -15.41 4.41
C PRO A 23 -1.97 -16.45 4.23
N ILE A 24 -1.64 -16.75 2.99
CA ILE A 24 -0.46 -17.53 2.62
C ILE A 24 0.76 -16.60 2.65
N ILE A 25 1.83 -17.02 3.30
CA ILE A 25 3.10 -16.29 3.24
C ILE A 25 3.88 -16.77 2.01
N SER A 26 4.04 -15.88 1.04
CA SER A 26 4.74 -16.17 -0.20
C SER A 26 6.26 -16.14 -0.01
N THR A 27 6.93 -17.22 -0.37
CA THR A 27 8.40 -17.30 -0.41
C THR A 27 8.97 -16.80 -1.74
N GLU A 28 8.14 -16.75 -2.78
CA GLU A 28 8.52 -16.36 -4.15
C GLU A 28 8.41 -14.85 -4.41
N GLY A 29 8.01 -14.08 -3.40
CA GLY A 29 7.85 -12.63 -3.53
C GLY A 29 6.53 -12.22 -4.20
N ARG A 30 5.54 -13.11 -4.29
CA ARG A 30 4.22 -12.81 -4.87
C ARG A 30 3.33 -12.11 -3.85
N LEU A 31 2.82 -10.93 -4.18
CA LEU A 31 1.74 -10.25 -3.46
C LEU A 31 0.44 -10.44 -4.24
N LEU A 32 -0.47 -11.25 -3.71
CA LEU A 32 -1.77 -11.55 -4.32
C LEU A 32 -2.88 -11.20 -3.35
N LEU A 33 -3.59 -10.12 -3.62
CA LEU A 33 -4.76 -9.69 -2.86
C LEU A 33 -6.03 -10.22 -3.54
N ARG A 34 -6.83 -10.97 -2.79
CA ARG A 34 -8.14 -11.47 -3.23
C ARG A 34 -9.22 -10.96 -2.30
N LYS A 35 -10.16 -10.19 -2.85
CA LYS A 35 -11.26 -9.54 -2.11
C LYS A 35 -10.77 -8.79 -0.87
N ALA A 36 -9.63 -8.12 -1.01
CA ALA A 36 -9.02 -7.35 0.06
C ALA A 36 -9.90 -6.15 0.43
N ARG A 37 -10.05 -5.90 1.72
CA ARG A 37 -10.89 -4.82 2.26
C ARG A 37 -10.09 -4.01 3.25
N HIS A 38 -10.14 -2.69 3.11
CA HIS A 38 -9.52 -1.80 4.07
C HIS A 38 -10.22 -1.92 5.43
N PRO A 39 -9.57 -2.34 6.51
CA PRO A 39 -10.26 -2.70 7.75
C PRO A 39 -11.03 -1.54 8.38
N LEU A 40 -10.45 -0.35 8.45
CA LEU A 40 -11.11 0.82 9.02
C LEU A 40 -12.26 1.32 8.13
N LEU A 41 -12.06 1.37 6.82
CA LEU A 41 -13.11 1.76 5.87
C LEU A 41 -14.29 0.78 5.93
N GLN A 42 -14.01 -0.53 6.04
CA GLN A 42 -15.04 -1.55 6.21
C GLN A 42 -15.89 -1.30 7.46
N GLN A 43 -15.28 -0.94 8.59
CA GLN A 43 -16.00 -0.62 9.83
C GLN A 43 -16.87 0.63 9.66
N THR A 44 -16.31 1.70 9.06
CA THR A 44 -17.04 2.95 8.82
C THR A 44 -18.23 2.73 7.89
N LEU A 45 -18.06 2.00 6.78
CA LEU A 45 -19.15 1.73 5.85
C LEU A 45 -20.23 0.83 6.46
N ARG A 46 -19.84 -0.17 7.26
CA ARG A 46 -20.82 -1.01 8.00
C ARG A 46 -21.72 -0.17 8.92
N SER A 47 -21.14 0.81 9.64
CA SER A 47 -21.96 1.71 10.48
C SER A 47 -22.94 2.56 9.68
N GLN A 48 -22.67 2.80 8.39
CA GLN A 48 -23.51 3.51 7.45
C GLN A 48 -24.41 2.60 6.61
N GLN A 49 -24.44 1.30 6.89
CA GLN A 49 -25.17 0.28 6.11
C GLN A 49 -24.77 0.24 4.63
N LYS A 50 -23.50 0.55 4.34
CA LYS A 50 -22.92 0.51 3.00
C LYS A 50 -21.94 -0.65 2.88
N GLU A 51 -21.82 -1.19 1.66
CA GLU A 51 -20.85 -2.22 1.35
C GLU A 51 -19.54 -1.63 0.86
N ILE A 52 -18.43 -2.26 1.23
CA ILE A 52 -17.11 -1.92 0.71
C ILE A 52 -16.89 -2.65 -0.61
N VAL A 53 -16.36 -1.94 -1.60
CA VAL A 53 -15.88 -2.58 -2.84
C VAL A 53 -14.52 -3.23 -2.55
N PRO A 54 -14.40 -4.55 -2.68
CA PRO A 54 -13.15 -5.24 -2.40
C PRO A 54 -12.13 -5.05 -3.52
N LEU A 55 -10.85 -5.10 -3.16
CA LEU A 55 -9.71 -5.00 -4.07
C LEU A 55 -9.19 -6.38 -4.45
N ASP A 56 -9.00 -6.61 -5.75
CA ASP A 56 -8.21 -7.71 -6.31
C ASP A 56 -6.97 -7.14 -6.99
N MET A 57 -5.77 -7.60 -6.63
CA MET A 57 -4.50 -7.09 -7.15
C MET A 57 -3.42 -8.17 -7.10
N GLU A 58 -2.49 -8.13 -8.04
CA GLU A 58 -1.34 -9.02 -8.06
C GLU A 58 -0.06 -8.28 -8.45
N LEU A 59 1.01 -8.49 -7.67
CA LEU A 59 2.39 -8.17 -8.01
C LEU A 59 3.23 -9.45 -7.90
N ASN A 60 4.16 -9.64 -8.81
CA ASN A 60 5.03 -10.80 -8.85
C ASN A 60 6.41 -10.44 -9.43
N SER A 61 7.30 -11.40 -9.61
CA SER A 61 8.66 -11.17 -10.13
C SER A 61 8.72 -10.55 -11.53
N GLU A 62 7.68 -10.73 -12.36
CA GLU A 62 7.60 -10.19 -13.72
C GLU A 62 6.87 -8.83 -13.74
N ARG A 63 5.88 -8.66 -12.85
CA ARG A 63 5.02 -7.46 -12.76
C ARG A 63 5.13 -6.89 -11.35
N ARG A 64 6.20 -6.17 -11.09
CA ARG A 64 6.52 -5.67 -9.75
C ARG A 64 5.88 -4.34 -9.42
N ILE A 65 5.58 -3.53 -10.44
CA ILE A 65 4.98 -2.20 -10.26
C ILE A 65 3.62 -2.15 -10.93
N LEU A 66 2.62 -1.68 -10.19
CA LEU A 66 1.28 -1.40 -10.66
C LEU A 66 1.04 0.11 -10.70
N VAL A 67 0.85 0.66 -11.89
CA VAL A 67 0.45 2.07 -12.05
C VAL A 67 -1.06 2.15 -12.17
N ILE A 68 -1.69 2.90 -11.27
CA ILE A 68 -3.14 3.12 -11.25
C ILE A 68 -3.45 4.52 -11.75
N SER A 69 -4.15 4.64 -12.87
CA SER A 69 -4.60 5.92 -13.41
C SER A 69 -6.12 6.02 -13.39
N GLY A 70 -6.64 7.23 -13.36
CA GLY A 70 -8.08 7.50 -13.37
C GLY A 70 -8.48 8.69 -12.50
N PRO A 71 -9.78 9.02 -12.41
CA PRO A 71 -10.25 10.15 -11.61
C PRO A 71 -10.01 9.94 -10.10
N ASN A 72 -9.85 11.03 -9.35
CA ASN A 72 -9.56 10.95 -7.90
C ASN A 72 -10.67 10.24 -7.11
N ALA A 73 -11.93 10.38 -7.51
CA ALA A 73 -13.06 9.67 -6.90
C ALA A 73 -13.08 8.15 -7.18
N GLY A 74 -12.17 7.62 -8.00
CA GLY A 74 -12.13 6.21 -8.41
C GLY A 74 -11.54 5.23 -7.39
N GLY A 75 -11.11 5.69 -6.22
CA GLY A 75 -10.59 4.81 -5.15
C GLY A 75 -9.09 4.48 -5.25
N LYS A 76 -8.30 5.22 -6.05
CA LYS A 76 -6.84 5.04 -6.18
C LYS A 76 -6.13 5.03 -4.82
N SER A 77 -6.28 6.09 -4.05
CA SER A 77 -5.66 6.22 -2.72
C SER A 77 -6.16 5.15 -1.73
N VAL A 78 -7.41 4.69 -1.88
CA VAL A 78 -7.94 3.57 -1.09
C VAL A 78 -7.25 2.26 -1.46
N CYS A 79 -6.95 2.02 -2.73
CA CYS A 79 -6.19 0.86 -3.19
C CYS A 79 -4.79 0.84 -2.55
N LEU A 80 -4.05 1.96 -2.65
CA LEU A 80 -2.74 2.14 -2.02
C LEU A 80 -2.78 1.91 -0.50
N LYS A 81 -3.68 2.61 0.19
CA LYS A 81 -3.86 2.51 1.65
C LYS A 81 -4.25 1.08 2.08
N THR A 82 -5.10 0.41 1.28
CA THR A 82 -5.49 -1.00 1.56
C THR A 82 -4.30 -1.93 1.42
N THR A 83 -3.53 -1.81 0.35
CA THR A 83 -2.34 -2.62 0.12
C THR A 83 -1.32 -2.43 1.25
N GLY A 84 -1.00 -1.19 1.60
CA GLY A 84 -0.05 -0.86 2.64
C GLY A 84 -0.46 -1.36 4.02
N ILE A 85 -1.69 -1.08 4.45
CA ILE A 85 -2.15 -1.49 5.78
C ILE A 85 -2.21 -3.00 5.93
N LEU A 86 -2.70 -3.74 4.92
CA LEU A 86 -2.78 -5.19 4.99
C LEU A 86 -1.40 -5.84 4.98
N GLN A 87 -0.47 -5.33 4.15
CA GLN A 87 0.93 -5.80 4.15
C GLN A 87 1.60 -5.55 5.51
N TYR A 88 1.43 -4.36 6.07
CA TYR A 88 1.98 -4.02 7.39
C TYR A 88 1.39 -4.91 8.50
N MET A 89 0.08 -5.15 8.46
CA MET A 89 -0.61 -6.03 9.40
C MET A 89 -0.06 -7.45 9.37
N VAL A 90 0.16 -8.03 8.17
CA VAL A 90 0.78 -9.36 8.02
C VAL A 90 2.16 -9.39 8.67
N GLN A 91 3.00 -8.40 8.41
CA GLN A 91 4.35 -8.31 8.98
C GLN A 91 4.36 -8.10 10.50
N CYS A 92 3.28 -7.52 11.06
CA CYS A 92 3.05 -7.44 12.49
C CYS A 92 2.38 -8.70 13.08
N GLY A 93 2.12 -9.74 12.27
CA GLY A 93 1.49 -10.99 12.70
C GLY A 93 0.01 -10.86 13.01
N PHE A 94 -0.72 -9.99 12.29
CA PHE A 94 -2.18 -9.95 12.29
C PHE A 94 -2.75 -10.85 11.20
N LEU A 95 -3.96 -11.34 11.41
CA LEU A 95 -4.80 -11.83 10.33
C LEU A 95 -5.33 -10.65 9.51
N VAL A 96 -5.73 -10.88 8.26
CA VAL A 96 -6.10 -9.82 7.33
C VAL A 96 -7.47 -10.00 6.69
N THR A 97 -8.09 -8.90 6.29
CA THR A 97 -9.43 -8.85 5.70
C THR A 97 -9.41 -9.14 4.20
N THR A 98 -9.01 -10.36 3.85
CA THR A 98 -8.91 -10.88 2.47
C THR A 98 -9.60 -12.25 2.37
N LEU A 99 -9.47 -12.93 1.22
CA LEU A 99 -9.73 -14.37 1.13
C LEU A 99 -8.47 -15.16 1.54
N GLU A 100 -8.68 -16.41 1.99
CA GLU A 100 -7.62 -17.30 2.48
C GLU A 100 -6.54 -17.63 1.44
N ASN A 101 -6.88 -17.57 0.15
CA ASN A 101 -5.97 -17.77 -0.96
C ASN A 101 -5.20 -16.49 -1.36
N SER A 102 -5.22 -15.45 -0.54
CA SER A 102 -4.36 -14.28 -0.70
C SER A 102 -2.94 -14.61 -0.24
N GLU A 103 -1.96 -14.09 -0.98
CA GLU A 103 -0.54 -14.32 -0.72
C GLU A 103 0.16 -13.01 -0.38
N PHE A 104 1.00 -13.05 0.64
CA PHE A 104 1.78 -11.90 1.09
C PHE A 104 3.25 -12.28 1.23
N PRO A 105 4.16 -11.62 0.53
CA PRO A 105 5.58 -11.77 0.77
C PRO A 105 5.98 -11.02 2.06
N ILE A 106 7.17 -11.31 2.55
CA ILE A 106 7.78 -10.51 3.60
C ILE A 106 8.74 -9.52 2.95
N PHE A 107 8.41 -8.25 3.07
CA PHE A 107 9.27 -7.16 2.61
C PHE A 107 10.24 -6.72 3.70
N ASN A 108 11.44 -6.31 3.31
CA ASN A 108 12.43 -5.76 4.23
C ASN A 108 12.04 -4.35 4.70
N SER A 109 11.40 -3.59 3.80
CA SER A 109 10.92 -2.23 4.09
C SER A 109 9.63 -1.94 3.35
N LEU A 110 8.81 -1.09 3.96
CA LEU A 110 7.63 -0.47 3.36
C LEU A 110 7.87 1.04 3.31
N MET A 111 7.97 1.59 2.11
CA MET A 111 8.16 3.02 1.89
C MET A 111 6.87 3.62 1.38
N ILE A 112 6.42 4.69 2.02
CA ILE A 112 5.09 5.25 1.77
C ILE A 112 5.21 6.76 1.56
N ASP A 113 4.74 7.23 0.41
CA ASP A 113 4.58 8.65 0.09
C ASP A 113 3.13 8.89 -0.33
N ILE A 114 2.26 9.09 0.66
CA ILE A 114 0.83 9.35 0.50
C ILE A 114 0.54 10.70 1.15
N GLY A 115 0.44 11.75 0.33
CA GLY A 115 0.14 13.09 0.79
C GLY A 115 -1.36 13.36 0.87
N ASP A 116 -1.83 14.05 1.92
CA ASP A 116 -3.16 14.67 1.93
C ASP A 116 -3.02 16.10 1.35
N GLN A 117 -3.53 16.32 0.14
CA GLN A 117 -3.57 17.64 -0.52
C GLN A 117 -4.62 18.59 0.13
N GLN A 118 -4.55 18.85 1.42
CA GLN A 118 -5.53 19.73 2.08
C GLN A 118 -5.04 21.16 2.36
N SER A 119 -3.89 21.58 1.87
CA SER A 119 -3.44 22.95 2.02
C SER A 119 -3.09 23.61 0.68
N ILE A 120 -4.02 24.39 0.15
CA ILE A 120 -3.87 25.20 -1.08
C ILE A 120 -2.70 26.19 -1.00
N GLU A 121 -2.18 26.47 0.19
CA GLU A 121 -1.09 27.44 0.41
C GLU A 121 0.33 26.89 0.16
N ASN A 122 0.50 25.59 -0.16
CA ASN A 122 1.82 24.94 -0.20
C ASN A 122 2.11 24.08 -1.45
N ASP A 123 1.52 24.33 -2.61
CA ASP A 123 1.72 23.48 -3.80
C ASP A 123 3.19 23.30 -4.19
N LEU A 124 4.01 24.36 -4.14
CA LEU A 124 5.46 24.27 -4.43
C LEU A 124 6.23 23.54 -3.33
N SER A 125 5.81 23.65 -2.06
CA SER A 125 6.41 22.92 -0.95
C SER A 125 6.06 21.44 -0.99
N THR A 126 4.85 21.09 -1.43
CA THR A 126 4.37 19.71 -1.58
C THR A 126 5.16 18.96 -2.65
N TYR A 127 5.31 19.52 -3.85
CA TYR A 127 6.09 18.90 -4.92
C TYR A 127 7.57 18.71 -4.55
N SER A 128 8.18 19.72 -3.95
CA SER A 128 9.57 19.62 -3.48
C SER A 128 9.73 18.54 -2.40
N SER A 129 8.77 18.42 -1.50
CA SER A 129 8.77 17.39 -0.46
C SER A 129 8.65 16.00 -1.06
N HIS A 130 7.75 15.78 -2.04
CA HIS A 130 7.65 14.53 -2.77
C HIS A 130 8.96 14.15 -3.47
N LEU A 131 9.63 15.10 -4.13
CA LEU A 131 10.93 14.84 -4.78
C LEU A 131 12.02 14.46 -3.77
N VAL A 132 12.05 15.12 -2.61
CA VAL A 132 12.99 14.77 -1.53
C VAL A 132 12.70 13.36 -1.00
N ASN A 133 11.45 13.03 -0.77
CA ASN A 133 11.03 11.68 -0.34
C ASN A 133 11.41 10.62 -1.39
N MET A 134 11.14 10.87 -2.67
CA MET A 134 11.50 9.95 -3.77
C MET A 134 13.01 9.77 -3.87
N LYS A 135 13.80 10.85 -3.70
CA LYS A 135 15.26 10.77 -3.66
C LYS A 135 15.72 9.86 -2.51
N SER A 136 15.19 10.08 -1.30
CA SER A 136 15.51 9.24 -0.14
C SER A 136 15.11 7.77 -0.38
N MET A 137 13.93 7.53 -0.95
CA MET A 137 13.49 6.19 -1.33
C MET A 137 14.45 5.53 -2.31
N LEU A 138 14.94 6.26 -3.34
CA LEU A 138 15.89 5.73 -4.32
C LEU A 138 17.26 5.40 -3.72
N GLU A 139 17.69 6.15 -2.70
CA GLU A 139 18.96 5.92 -1.99
C GLU A 139 18.88 4.74 -1.01
N GLU A 140 17.72 4.49 -0.41
CA GLU A 140 17.48 3.46 0.59
C GLU A 140 16.93 2.15 0.02
N VAL A 141 16.50 2.14 -1.25
CA VAL A 141 15.93 0.96 -1.89
C VAL A 141 16.93 -0.19 -1.93
N SER A 142 16.49 -1.31 -1.43
CA SER A 142 17.16 -2.60 -1.50
C SER A 142 16.23 -3.65 -2.08
N GLU A 143 16.67 -4.88 -2.20
CA GLU A 143 15.82 -5.99 -2.61
C GLU A 143 14.63 -6.18 -1.63
N ARG A 144 13.47 -6.55 -2.16
CA ARG A 144 12.24 -6.80 -1.40
C ARG A 144 11.74 -5.59 -0.61
N VAL A 145 11.64 -4.46 -1.29
CA VAL A 145 10.96 -3.26 -0.77
C VAL A 145 9.62 -3.10 -1.47
N LEU A 146 8.59 -2.70 -0.71
CA LEU A 146 7.31 -2.26 -1.27
C LEU A 146 7.23 -0.75 -1.15
N ILE A 147 7.07 -0.07 -2.28
CA ILE A 147 6.82 1.38 -2.36
C ILE A 147 5.34 1.64 -2.66
N LEU A 148 4.79 2.64 -2.01
CA LEU A 148 3.41 3.10 -2.19
C LEU A 148 3.44 4.61 -2.38
N ILE A 149 3.15 5.08 -3.60
CA ILE A 149 3.22 6.50 -3.94
C ILE A 149 1.88 6.94 -4.51
N ASP A 150 1.25 7.92 -3.88
CA ASP A 150 0.05 8.57 -4.38
C ASP A 150 0.42 9.84 -5.17
N GLU A 151 -0.39 10.15 -6.19
CA GLU A 151 -0.26 11.37 -7.01
C GLU A 151 1.13 11.60 -7.64
N PHE A 152 1.73 10.53 -8.13
CA PHE A 152 3.06 10.52 -8.70
C PHE A 152 3.19 11.49 -9.89
N GLY A 153 4.13 12.45 -9.80
CA GLY A 153 4.37 13.48 -10.82
C GLY A 153 3.38 14.65 -10.81
N SER A 154 2.49 14.74 -9.80
CA SER A 154 1.61 15.91 -9.63
C SER A 154 2.36 17.13 -9.06
N GLY A 155 1.76 18.32 -9.16
CA GLY A 155 2.32 19.56 -8.58
C GLY A 155 3.36 20.27 -9.44
N THR A 156 3.60 19.83 -10.69
CA THR A 156 4.46 20.51 -11.67
C THR A 156 3.83 20.50 -13.06
N GLU A 157 4.54 21.08 -14.03
CA GLU A 157 4.12 21.01 -15.43
C GLU A 157 4.03 19.54 -15.89
N PRO A 158 2.92 19.11 -16.54
CA PRO A 158 2.64 17.70 -16.81
C PRO A 158 3.73 16.96 -17.58
N THR A 159 4.39 17.62 -18.54
CA THR A 159 5.45 17.01 -19.35
C THR A 159 6.69 16.74 -18.51
N ILE A 160 7.06 17.69 -17.66
CA ILE A 160 8.23 17.59 -16.76
C ILE A 160 7.93 16.56 -15.66
N GLY A 161 6.76 16.63 -15.04
CA GLY A 161 6.33 15.67 -14.02
C GLY A 161 6.29 14.24 -14.56
N GLY A 162 5.77 14.05 -15.77
CA GLY A 162 5.75 12.76 -16.46
C GLY A 162 7.15 12.20 -16.70
N ALA A 163 8.07 13.01 -17.26
CA ALA A 163 9.43 12.56 -17.55
C ALA A 163 10.22 12.19 -16.27
N ILE A 164 10.06 12.98 -15.19
CA ILE A 164 10.69 12.66 -13.89
C ILE A 164 10.11 11.37 -13.32
N SER A 165 8.80 11.20 -13.39
CA SER A 165 8.12 10.00 -12.90
C SER A 165 8.56 8.75 -13.66
N GLU A 166 8.68 8.83 -14.98
CA GLU A 166 9.18 7.73 -15.82
C GLU A 166 10.60 7.34 -15.41
N ALA A 167 11.52 8.29 -15.30
CA ALA A 167 12.91 8.04 -14.92
C ALA A 167 13.03 7.40 -13.52
N ILE A 168 12.20 7.84 -12.57
CA ILE A 168 12.18 7.27 -11.21
C ILE A 168 11.62 5.85 -11.23
N LEU A 169 10.54 5.60 -11.97
CA LEU A 169 9.94 4.27 -12.11
C LEU A 169 10.90 3.27 -12.77
N GLU A 170 11.60 3.68 -13.83
CA GLU A 170 12.63 2.86 -14.47
C GLU A 170 13.72 2.45 -13.47
N LYS A 171 14.13 3.38 -12.61
CA LYS A 171 15.14 3.10 -11.59
C LYS A 171 14.64 2.12 -10.53
N PHE A 172 13.40 2.26 -10.05
CA PHE A 172 12.79 1.32 -9.12
C PHE A 172 12.65 -0.09 -9.75
N VAL A 173 12.22 -0.17 -11.01
CA VAL A 173 12.13 -1.44 -11.75
C VAL A 173 13.51 -2.09 -11.85
N GLY A 174 14.54 -1.32 -12.21
CA GLY A 174 15.93 -1.81 -12.31
C GLY A 174 16.51 -2.33 -11.00
N GLN A 175 16.03 -1.82 -9.86
CA GLN A 175 16.42 -2.26 -8.51
C GLN A 175 15.58 -3.44 -7.98
N GLY A 176 14.62 -3.93 -8.74
CA GLY A 176 13.78 -5.05 -8.35
C GLY A 176 12.73 -4.73 -7.28
N THR A 177 12.36 -3.46 -7.14
CA THR A 177 11.39 -2.96 -6.17
C THR A 177 9.96 -3.34 -6.55
N TYR A 178 9.12 -3.61 -5.56
CA TYR A 178 7.68 -3.75 -5.73
C TYR A 178 6.99 -2.41 -5.45
N GLY A 179 5.90 -2.08 -6.17
CA GLY A 179 5.23 -0.79 -5.96
C GLY A 179 3.80 -0.69 -6.48
N VAL A 180 3.07 0.25 -5.91
CA VAL A 180 1.72 0.68 -6.35
C VAL A 180 1.65 2.19 -6.31
#